data_bdb24502d45e7f78a237053732fe1f25
#
_entry.id   bdb24502d45e7f78a237053732fe1f25
#
_cell.length_a   1.000
_cell.length_b   1.000
_cell.length_c   1.000
_cell.angle_alpha   90.00
_cell.angle_beta   90.00
_cell.angle_gamma   90.00
#
_symmetry.space_group_name_H-M   'P 1'
#
loop_
_entity.id
_entity.type
_entity.pdbx_description
1 polymer ?
#
loop_
_entity_poly.entity_id
_entity_poly.type
_entity_poly.pdbx_seq_one_letter_code
_entity_poly.pdbx_strand_id
1 'polypeptide(L)'
;FALYYDLIRTYEHAKPHTLSELQMQLEAYTEDAATAPLIYSDANRCKSELAGIRERHEKALNELFERTWVSLYWTEAEAQEAQTLLKSLLVPVNDLCVFISAVTMSQSRIFDIRKYMLLLEAYNHPDPMVNQRAIVGIVITALFHEHRIMMYPEARAKLSLLNEDADFIKNLHTIQIQLQLSRETQKIDRKMREEIIPEMMRNPRIGNANKIGFDETEDSDDLNPEWENWIDKSGITDKLREMGELQMEGADVYMSTFSQLKQF
;
A
#
# COMPACT_ATOMS: atom_id res chain seq x y z
N PHE A 1 -15.22 -7.33 8.66
CA PHE A 1 -16.59 -6.94 8.21
C PHE A 1 -17.23 -5.94 9.17
N ALA A 2 -17.24 -6.15 10.49
CA ALA A 2 -17.86 -5.24 11.47
C ALA A 2 -17.32 -3.79 11.32
N LEU A 3 -16.00 -3.61 11.34
CA LEU A 3 -15.36 -2.29 11.22
C LEU A 3 -15.81 -1.54 9.95
N TYR A 4 -15.93 -2.23 8.82
CA TYR A 4 -16.34 -1.60 7.56
C TYR A 4 -17.79 -1.08 7.63
N TYR A 5 -18.72 -1.86 8.21
CA TYR A 5 -20.10 -1.42 8.38
C TYR A 5 -20.25 -0.33 9.43
N ASP A 6 -19.43 -0.37 10.48
CA ASP A 6 -19.40 0.70 11.49
C ASP A 6 -18.89 2.01 10.91
N LEU A 7 -17.88 1.95 10.04
CA LEU A 7 -17.38 3.12 9.30
C LEU A 7 -18.45 3.68 8.34
N ILE A 8 -19.11 2.82 7.54
CA ILE A 8 -20.23 3.28 6.69
C ILE A 8 -21.27 4.03 7.52
N ARG A 9 -21.71 3.45 8.63
CA ARG A 9 -22.71 4.07 9.49
C ARG A 9 -22.22 5.40 10.06
N THR A 10 -20.96 5.48 10.46
CA THR A 10 -20.36 6.72 10.97
C THR A 10 -20.35 7.81 9.90
N TYR A 11 -19.97 7.47 8.67
CA TYR A 11 -19.94 8.42 7.56
C TYR A 11 -21.33 8.79 7.03
N GLU A 12 -22.33 7.91 7.12
CA GLU A 12 -23.71 8.26 6.77
C GLU A 12 -24.33 9.27 7.76
N HIS A 13 -23.92 9.24 9.04
CA HIS A 13 -24.45 10.12 10.08
C HIS A 13 -23.59 11.37 10.32
N ALA A 14 -22.30 11.33 10.02
CA ALA A 14 -21.43 12.48 10.05
C ALA A 14 -21.70 13.37 8.82
N LYS A 15 -21.36 14.67 8.94
CA LYS A 15 -21.21 15.53 7.76
C LYS A 15 -19.73 15.60 7.41
N PRO A 16 -19.18 14.59 6.68
CA PRO A 16 -17.77 14.58 6.33
C PRO A 16 -17.47 15.75 5.40
N HIS A 17 -16.22 16.22 5.40
CA HIS A 17 -15.76 17.18 4.42
C HIS A 17 -15.96 16.66 3.00
N THR A 18 -16.24 17.52 2.04
CA THR A 18 -16.27 17.18 0.61
C THR A 18 -14.88 16.79 0.12
N LEU A 19 -14.79 16.11 -1.02
CA LEU A 19 -13.47 15.82 -1.63
C LEU A 19 -12.73 17.11 -1.96
N SER A 20 -13.47 18.15 -2.36
CA SER A 20 -12.90 19.48 -2.64
C SER A 20 -12.35 20.15 -1.40
N GLU A 21 -13.02 20.06 -0.24
CA GLU A 21 -12.53 20.61 1.03
C GLU A 21 -11.27 19.87 1.52
N LEU A 22 -11.25 18.55 1.38
CA LEU A 22 -10.07 17.75 1.70
C LEU A 22 -8.91 18.04 0.76
N GLN A 23 -9.17 18.23 -0.54
CA GLN A 23 -8.16 18.65 -1.50
C GLN A 23 -7.49 19.95 -1.08
N MET A 24 -8.26 20.98 -0.71
CA MET A 24 -7.70 22.27 -0.25
C MET A 24 -6.80 22.09 0.99
N GLN A 25 -7.16 21.21 1.92
CA GLN A 25 -6.34 20.94 3.10
C GLN A 25 -5.02 20.24 2.75
N LEU A 26 -5.05 19.29 1.79
CA LEU A 26 -3.85 18.60 1.33
C LEU A 26 -2.93 19.51 0.51
N GLU A 27 -3.50 20.37 -0.33
CA GLU A 27 -2.74 21.35 -1.11
C GLU A 27 -2.00 22.36 -0.21
N ALA A 28 -2.67 22.83 0.86
CA ALA A 28 -2.08 23.79 1.80
C ALA A 28 -0.86 23.22 2.57
N TYR A 29 -0.79 21.90 2.74
CA TYR A 29 0.28 21.26 3.51
C TYR A 29 1.68 21.60 3.01
N THR A 30 1.88 21.54 1.70
CA THR A 30 3.22 21.74 1.10
C THR A 30 3.69 23.20 1.30
N GLU A 31 2.79 24.16 1.15
CA GLU A 31 3.07 25.58 1.36
C GLU A 31 3.31 25.88 2.83
N ASP A 32 2.43 25.41 3.72
CA ASP A 32 2.53 25.61 5.16
C ASP A 32 3.84 25.00 5.70
N ALA A 33 4.21 23.81 5.26
CA ALA A 33 5.45 23.16 5.69
C ALA A 33 6.71 23.88 5.19
N ALA A 34 6.66 24.45 3.98
CA ALA A 34 7.77 25.21 3.41
C ALA A 34 7.92 26.60 4.05
N THR A 35 6.82 27.23 4.45
CA THR A 35 6.83 28.60 5.02
C THR A 35 7.11 28.61 6.52
N ALA A 36 6.78 27.57 7.26
CA ALA A 36 6.99 27.50 8.71
C ALA A 36 8.43 27.84 9.15
N PRO A 37 9.53 27.31 8.52
CA PRO A 37 10.90 27.68 8.87
C PRO A 37 11.26 29.13 8.57
N LEU A 38 10.53 29.77 7.64
CA LEU A 38 10.77 31.17 7.28
C LEU A 38 10.09 32.15 8.26
N ILE A 39 8.97 31.72 8.86
CA ILE A 39 8.19 32.53 9.80
C ILE A 39 8.74 32.42 11.23
N TYR A 40 9.10 31.21 11.65
CA TYR A 40 9.53 30.93 13.02
C TYR A 40 11.06 30.80 13.13
N SER A 41 11.68 31.83 13.66
CA SER A 41 13.14 31.86 13.91
C SER A 41 13.57 30.99 15.10
N ASP A 42 12.68 30.71 16.06
CA ASP A 42 12.93 29.79 17.17
C ASP A 42 12.75 28.34 16.71
N ALA A 43 13.81 27.54 16.84
CA ALA A 43 13.85 26.14 16.41
C ALA A 43 12.79 25.27 17.11
N ASN A 44 12.52 25.47 18.41
CA ASN A 44 11.55 24.70 19.16
C ASN A 44 10.13 25.03 18.71
N ARG A 45 9.84 26.31 18.51
CA ARG A 45 8.56 26.77 18.01
C ARG A 45 8.31 26.31 16.57
N CYS A 46 9.30 26.43 15.70
CA CYS A 46 9.24 25.91 14.32
C CYS A 46 8.93 24.40 14.30
N LYS A 47 9.63 23.63 15.14
CA LYS A 47 9.40 22.17 15.26
C LYS A 47 7.97 21.85 15.74
N SER A 48 7.45 22.60 16.69
CA SER A 48 6.09 22.44 17.21
C SER A 48 5.04 22.74 16.13
N GLU A 49 5.24 23.84 15.38
CA GLU A 49 4.32 24.22 14.29
C GLU A 49 4.34 23.21 13.14
N LEU A 50 5.53 22.74 12.75
CA LEU A 50 5.66 21.67 11.75
C LEU A 50 4.97 20.38 12.20
N ALA A 51 5.04 20.03 13.48
CA ALA A 51 4.32 18.87 14.01
C ALA A 51 2.80 19.06 13.90
N GLY A 52 2.29 20.24 14.25
CA GLY A 52 0.87 20.57 14.09
C GLY A 52 0.40 20.58 12.62
N ILE A 53 1.24 21.05 11.70
CA ILE A 53 0.96 21.01 10.25
C ILE A 53 0.85 19.56 9.78
N ARG A 54 1.80 18.68 10.18
CA ARG A 54 1.77 17.24 9.85
C ARG A 54 0.54 16.55 10.41
N GLU A 55 0.18 16.82 11.64
CA GLU A 55 -1.00 16.23 12.29
C GLU A 55 -2.28 16.58 11.53
N ARG A 56 -2.44 17.85 11.13
CA ARG A 56 -3.59 18.28 10.32
C ARG A 56 -3.62 17.57 8.95
N HIS A 57 -2.48 17.46 8.29
CA HIS A 57 -2.36 16.77 7.02
C HIS A 57 -2.71 15.28 7.14
N GLU A 58 -2.13 14.59 8.13
CA GLU A 58 -2.42 13.17 8.38
C GLU A 58 -3.91 12.94 8.66
N LYS A 59 -4.54 13.85 9.41
CA LYS A 59 -5.99 13.79 9.68
C LYS A 59 -6.80 13.95 8.40
N ALA A 60 -6.48 14.93 7.57
CA ALA A 60 -7.16 15.16 6.29
C ALA A 60 -6.97 13.97 5.33
N LEU A 61 -5.75 13.40 5.27
CA LEU A 61 -5.44 12.23 4.43
C LEU A 61 -6.18 10.98 4.89
N ASN A 62 -6.25 10.74 6.20
CA ASN A 62 -7.02 9.63 6.77
C ASN A 62 -8.51 9.78 6.47
N GLU A 63 -9.06 10.98 6.63
CA GLU A 63 -10.47 11.25 6.29
C GLU A 63 -10.74 11.05 4.79
N LEU A 64 -9.85 11.50 3.91
CA LEU A 64 -9.93 11.27 2.47
C LEU A 64 -9.95 9.77 2.16
N PHE A 65 -9.05 9.00 2.78
CA PHE A 65 -8.97 7.56 2.59
C PHE A 65 -10.25 6.86 3.05
N GLU A 66 -10.66 7.08 4.30
CA GLU A 66 -11.81 6.40 4.88
C GLU A 66 -13.09 6.74 4.14
N ARG A 67 -13.34 8.02 3.88
CA ARG A 67 -14.50 8.48 3.11
C ARG A 67 -14.56 7.84 1.73
N THR A 68 -13.45 7.83 1.00
CA THR A 68 -13.38 7.25 -0.35
C THR A 68 -13.60 5.74 -0.30
N TRP A 69 -13.00 5.06 0.65
CA TRP A 69 -13.09 3.61 0.83
C TRP A 69 -14.51 3.15 1.16
N VAL A 70 -15.21 3.83 2.07
CA VAL A 70 -16.54 3.43 2.52
C VAL A 70 -17.67 3.98 1.64
N SER A 71 -17.40 4.95 0.75
CA SER A 71 -18.41 5.50 -0.15
C SER A 71 -19.00 4.44 -1.06
N LEU A 72 -20.33 4.40 -1.19
CA LEU A 72 -21.02 3.42 -2.02
C LEU A 72 -20.90 3.81 -3.50
N TYR A 73 -21.77 4.70 -3.96
CA TYR A 73 -21.78 5.22 -5.33
C TYR A 73 -21.50 6.70 -5.31
N TRP A 74 -20.63 7.14 -6.20
CA TRP A 74 -20.39 8.57 -6.38
C TRP A 74 -21.51 9.21 -7.20
N THR A 75 -21.89 10.40 -6.80
CA THR A 75 -22.66 11.33 -7.62
C THR A 75 -21.75 11.86 -8.75
N GLU A 76 -22.37 12.55 -9.72
CA GLU A 76 -21.61 13.22 -10.78
C GLU A 76 -20.69 14.31 -10.22
N ALA A 77 -21.17 15.05 -9.20
CA ALA A 77 -20.38 16.09 -8.53
C ALA A 77 -19.14 15.50 -7.82
N GLU A 78 -19.30 14.42 -7.06
CA GLU A 78 -18.18 13.73 -6.39
C GLU A 78 -17.17 13.16 -7.39
N ALA A 79 -17.63 12.62 -8.51
CA ALA A 79 -16.75 12.15 -9.58
C ALA A 79 -15.93 13.30 -10.18
N GLN A 80 -16.53 14.47 -10.33
CA GLN A 80 -15.86 15.67 -10.82
C GLN A 80 -14.83 16.22 -9.80
N GLU A 81 -15.19 16.25 -8.52
CA GLU A 81 -14.26 16.60 -7.44
C GLU A 81 -13.06 15.64 -7.40
N ALA A 82 -13.32 14.33 -7.54
CA ALA A 82 -12.29 13.30 -7.59
C ALA A 82 -11.34 13.46 -8.79
N GLN A 83 -11.85 13.85 -9.96
CA GLN A 83 -11.03 14.15 -11.13
C GLN A 83 -10.19 15.41 -10.93
N THR A 84 -10.74 16.42 -10.26
CA THR A 84 -10.01 17.66 -9.95
C THR A 84 -8.86 17.37 -8.99
N LEU A 85 -9.11 16.59 -7.95
CA LEU A 85 -8.10 16.13 -7.00
C LEU A 85 -6.99 15.31 -7.70
N LEU A 86 -7.35 14.39 -8.59
CA LEU A 86 -6.36 13.60 -9.35
C LEU A 86 -5.45 14.46 -10.22
N LYS A 87 -5.95 15.56 -10.76
CA LYS A 87 -5.23 16.47 -11.66
C LYS A 87 -4.49 17.59 -10.94
N SER A 88 -4.64 17.69 -9.62
CA SER A 88 -3.96 18.70 -8.85
C SER A 88 -2.45 18.51 -8.85
N LEU A 89 -1.72 19.57 -9.15
CA LEU A 89 -0.26 19.64 -9.09
C LEU A 89 0.26 20.01 -7.69
N LEU A 90 -0.63 20.40 -6.78
CA LEU A 90 -0.28 20.86 -5.44
C LEU A 90 -0.44 19.76 -4.39
N VAL A 91 -1.29 18.76 -4.66
CA VAL A 91 -1.45 17.60 -3.78
C VAL A 91 -0.20 16.72 -3.88
N PRO A 92 0.41 16.34 -2.76
CA PRO A 92 1.56 15.43 -2.76
C PRO A 92 1.27 14.11 -3.47
N VAL A 93 2.22 13.62 -4.25
CA VAL A 93 2.07 12.36 -5.02
C VAL A 93 1.70 11.18 -4.12
N ASN A 94 2.29 11.11 -2.93
CA ASN A 94 1.96 10.05 -1.96
C ASN A 94 0.48 10.07 -1.55
N ASP A 95 -0.11 11.26 -1.42
CA ASP A 95 -1.52 11.41 -1.04
C ASP A 95 -2.43 10.99 -2.19
N LEU A 96 -2.08 11.32 -3.43
CA LEU A 96 -2.75 10.79 -4.63
C LEU A 96 -2.66 9.25 -4.67
N CYS A 97 -1.52 8.69 -4.32
CA CYS A 97 -1.34 7.25 -4.23
C CYS A 97 -2.26 6.61 -3.17
N VAL A 98 -2.43 7.25 -2.02
CA VAL A 98 -3.36 6.81 -0.97
C VAL A 98 -4.80 6.91 -1.47
N PHE A 99 -5.16 8.01 -2.12
CA PHE A 99 -6.48 8.19 -2.71
C PHE A 99 -6.83 7.10 -3.74
N ILE A 100 -5.94 6.81 -4.70
CA ILE A 100 -6.15 5.74 -5.69
C ILE A 100 -6.27 4.37 -5.03
N SER A 101 -5.52 4.13 -3.95
CA SER A 101 -5.64 2.90 -3.17
C SER A 101 -7.01 2.79 -2.49
N ALA A 102 -7.54 3.88 -1.93
CA ALA A 102 -8.87 3.92 -1.33
C ALA A 102 -9.96 3.65 -2.36
N VAL A 103 -9.86 4.25 -3.55
CA VAL A 103 -10.76 3.98 -4.69
C VAL A 103 -10.75 2.50 -5.06
N THR A 104 -9.57 1.90 -5.18
CA THR A 104 -9.40 0.47 -5.49
C THR A 104 -10.05 -0.41 -4.42
N MET A 105 -9.82 -0.12 -3.15
CA MET A 105 -10.40 -0.87 -2.04
C MET A 105 -11.93 -0.74 -1.99
N SER A 106 -12.47 0.43 -2.29
CA SER A 106 -13.91 0.65 -2.43
C SER A 106 -14.50 -0.25 -3.52
N GLN A 107 -13.85 -0.31 -4.69
CA GLN A 107 -14.28 -1.14 -5.81
C GLN A 107 -14.25 -2.64 -5.53
N SER A 108 -13.40 -3.11 -4.63
CA SER A 108 -13.39 -4.53 -4.25
C SER A 108 -14.67 -4.98 -3.54
N ARG A 109 -15.47 -4.05 -3.04
CA ARG A 109 -16.74 -4.30 -2.33
C ARG A 109 -17.96 -4.01 -3.19
N ILE A 110 -18.02 -2.81 -3.76
CA ILE A 110 -19.16 -2.32 -4.53
C ILE A 110 -18.61 -1.69 -5.79
N PHE A 111 -19.01 -2.23 -6.93
CA PHE A 111 -18.64 -1.67 -8.22
C PHE A 111 -19.37 -0.36 -8.49
N ASP A 112 -18.62 0.70 -8.73
CA ASP A 112 -19.09 1.99 -9.22
C ASP A 112 -18.34 2.36 -10.50
N ILE A 113 -19.07 2.59 -11.58
CA ILE A 113 -18.49 2.92 -12.88
C ILE A 113 -17.69 4.23 -12.85
N ARG A 114 -18.11 5.23 -12.08
CA ARG A 114 -17.40 6.52 -11.99
C ARG A 114 -16.03 6.36 -11.35
N LYS A 115 -15.95 5.57 -10.29
CA LYS A 115 -14.67 5.21 -9.65
C LYS A 115 -13.78 4.41 -10.59
N TYR A 116 -14.35 3.49 -11.35
CA TYR A 116 -13.59 2.71 -12.33
C TYR A 116 -13.04 3.59 -13.45
N MET A 117 -13.87 4.52 -13.94
CA MET A 117 -13.43 5.49 -14.95
C MET A 117 -12.31 6.41 -14.43
N LEU A 118 -12.33 6.77 -13.14
CA LEU A 118 -11.23 7.50 -12.49
C LEU A 118 -9.93 6.68 -12.48
N LEU A 119 -9.99 5.37 -12.18
CA LEU A 119 -8.80 4.50 -12.25
C LEU A 119 -8.21 4.43 -13.66
N LEU A 120 -9.09 4.33 -14.68
CA LEU A 120 -8.65 4.37 -16.09
C LEU A 120 -8.03 5.72 -16.48
N GLU A 121 -8.48 6.82 -15.90
CA GLU A 121 -7.89 8.14 -16.10
C GLU A 121 -6.57 8.28 -15.35
N ALA A 122 -6.49 7.79 -14.11
CA ALA A 122 -5.29 7.81 -13.29
C ALA A 122 -4.12 7.01 -13.88
N TYR A 123 -4.39 6.02 -14.73
CA TYR A 123 -3.33 5.32 -15.49
C TYR A 123 -2.57 6.26 -16.43
N ASN A 124 -3.19 7.33 -16.91
CA ASN A 124 -2.55 8.33 -17.75
C ASN A 124 -1.85 9.46 -16.96
N HIS A 125 -1.79 9.33 -15.63
CA HIS A 125 -1.11 10.32 -14.78
C HIS A 125 0.40 10.31 -15.08
N PRO A 126 1.05 11.50 -15.15
CA PRO A 126 2.47 11.61 -15.49
C PRO A 126 3.40 10.98 -14.45
N ASP A 127 2.98 10.93 -13.19
CA ASP A 127 3.77 10.33 -12.14
C ASP A 127 3.64 8.80 -12.14
N PRO A 128 4.77 8.06 -12.24
CA PRO A 128 4.77 6.59 -12.32
C PRO A 128 4.15 5.91 -11.08
N MET A 129 4.25 6.51 -9.90
CA MET A 129 3.70 5.92 -8.67
C MET A 129 2.17 5.89 -8.72
N VAL A 130 1.54 6.95 -9.22
CA VAL A 130 0.09 7.03 -9.41
C VAL A 130 -0.36 6.08 -10.52
N ASN A 131 0.32 6.11 -11.66
CA ASN A 131 0.06 5.25 -12.81
C ASN A 131 0.11 3.75 -12.43
N GLN A 132 1.15 3.31 -11.74
CA GLN A 132 1.30 1.91 -11.32
C GLN A 132 0.23 1.49 -10.31
N ARG A 133 -0.19 2.36 -9.40
CA ARG A 133 -1.31 2.06 -8.50
C ARG A 133 -2.63 1.97 -9.25
N ALA A 134 -2.82 2.83 -10.23
CA ALA A 134 -4.03 2.83 -11.04
C ALA A 134 -4.19 1.52 -11.83
N ILE A 135 -3.12 1.03 -12.50
CA ILE A 135 -3.21 -0.23 -13.25
C ILE A 135 -3.50 -1.42 -12.34
N VAL A 136 -2.91 -1.46 -11.12
CA VAL A 136 -3.25 -2.49 -10.12
C VAL A 136 -4.73 -2.40 -9.75
N GLY A 137 -5.25 -1.18 -9.52
CA GLY A 137 -6.67 -0.94 -9.24
C GLY A 137 -7.59 -1.39 -10.37
N ILE A 138 -7.22 -1.10 -11.63
CA ILE A 138 -7.95 -1.54 -12.83
C ILE A 138 -8.05 -3.08 -12.85
N VAL A 139 -6.92 -3.76 -12.67
CA VAL A 139 -6.86 -5.24 -12.71
C VAL A 139 -7.65 -5.87 -11.57
N ILE A 140 -7.47 -5.39 -10.34
CA ILE A 140 -8.20 -5.92 -9.18
C ILE A 140 -9.71 -5.72 -9.37
N THR A 141 -10.14 -4.54 -9.82
CA THR A 141 -11.56 -4.26 -10.07
C THR A 141 -12.10 -5.17 -11.17
N ALA A 142 -11.34 -5.40 -12.23
CA ALA A 142 -11.73 -6.30 -13.32
C ALA A 142 -11.89 -7.76 -12.85
N LEU A 143 -10.99 -8.24 -11.99
CA LEU A 143 -11.09 -9.59 -11.42
C LEU A 143 -12.38 -9.82 -10.62
N PHE A 144 -12.88 -8.80 -9.93
CA PHE A 144 -14.10 -8.92 -9.13
C PHE A 144 -15.39 -8.59 -9.92
N HIS A 145 -15.30 -7.75 -10.96
CA HIS A 145 -16.46 -7.12 -11.58
C HIS A 145 -16.45 -7.12 -13.12
N GLU A 146 -15.76 -8.08 -13.74
CA GLU A 146 -15.66 -8.19 -15.20
C GLU A 146 -17.02 -8.01 -15.91
N HIS A 147 -18.02 -8.79 -15.50
CA HIS A 147 -19.36 -8.74 -16.12
C HIS A 147 -20.01 -7.36 -16.04
N ARG A 148 -19.80 -6.64 -14.90
CA ARG A 148 -20.35 -5.30 -14.73
C ARG A 148 -19.63 -4.29 -15.61
N ILE A 149 -18.31 -4.35 -15.68
CA ILE A 149 -17.50 -3.47 -16.55
C ILE A 149 -17.94 -3.60 -18.00
N MET A 150 -18.19 -4.83 -18.45
CA MET A 150 -18.61 -5.11 -19.82
C MET A 150 -20.00 -4.57 -20.18
N MET A 151 -20.82 -4.16 -19.20
CA MET A 151 -22.10 -3.50 -19.44
C MET A 151 -21.95 -2.02 -19.82
N TYR A 152 -20.78 -1.40 -19.59
CA TYR A 152 -20.54 0.01 -19.84
C TYR A 152 -19.71 0.23 -21.12
N PRO A 153 -20.30 0.77 -22.20
CA PRO A 153 -19.60 0.97 -23.47
C PRO A 153 -18.35 1.86 -23.36
N GLU A 154 -18.41 2.90 -22.52
CA GLU A 154 -17.30 3.83 -22.27
C GLU A 154 -16.10 3.14 -21.62
N ALA A 155 -16.32 2.25 -20.65
CA ALA A 155 -15.26 1.48 -20.02
C ALA A 155 -14.62 0.50 -21.01
N ARG A 156 -15.44 -0.18 -21.81
CA ARG A 156 -14.93 -1.08 -22.88
C ARG A 156 -14.10 -0.34 -23.90
N ALA A 157 -14.54 0.82 -24.35
CA ALA A 157 -13.81 1.62 -25.32
C ALA A 157 -12.43 2.06 -24.77
N LYS A 158 -12.37 2.54 -23.52
CA LYS A 158 -11.09 2.89 -22.87
C LYS A 158 -10.19 1.68 -22.68
N LEU A 159 -10.72 0.53 -22.25
CA LEU A 159 -9.94 -0.70 -22.11
C LEU A 159 -9.40 -1.20 -23.47
N SER A 160 -10.20 -1.11 -24.52
CA SER A 160 -9.73 -1.45 -25.87
C SER A 160 -8.56 -0.57 -26.31
N LEU A 161 -8.63 0.74 -26.02
CA LEU A 161 -7.55 1.68 -26.33
C LEU A 161 -6.29 1.38 -25.50
N LEU A 162 -6.43 1.09 -24.21
CA LEU A 162 -5.30 0.70 -23.37
C LEU A 162 -4.66 -0.62 -23.82
N ASN A 163 -5.44 -1.53 -24.37
CA ASN A 163 -4.91 -2.80 -24.91
C ASN A 163 -4.09 -2.64 -26.20
N GLU A 164 -4.05 -1.45 -26.80
CA GLU A 164 -3.15 -1.11 -27.90
C GLU A 164 -1.82 -0.55 -27.41
N ASP A 165 -1.73 -0.17 -26.14
CA ASP A 165 -0.51 0.35 -25.50
C ASP A 165 0.39 -0.80 -25.05
N ALA A 166 1.61 -0.86 -25.61
CA ALA A 166 2.60 -1.90 -25.29
C ALA A 166 3.06 -1.86 -23.83
N ASP A 167 3.16 -0.68 -23.23
CA ASP A 167 3.55 -0.52 -21.82
C ASP A 167 2.43 -1.00 -20.88
N PHE A 168 1.17 -0.75 -21.23
CA PHE A 168 0.03 -1.30 -20.51
C PHE A 168 0.04 -2.83 -20.51
N ILE A 169 0.22 -3.44 -21.68
CA ILE A 169 0.27 -4.90 -21.83
C ILE A 169 1.41 -5.50 -20.99
N LYS A 170 2.60 -4.90 -21.07
CA LYS A 170 3.77 -5.34 -20.28
C LYS A 170 3.50 -5.28 -18.77
N ASN A 171 2.94 -4.16 -18.29
CA ASN A 171 2.59 -3.97 -16.88
C ASN A 171 1.50 -4.95 -16.45
N LEU A 172 0.51 -5.19 -17.29
CA LEU A 172 -0.55 -6.17 -17.06
C LEU A 172 0.02 -7.58 -16.88
N HIS A 173 0.94 -8.01 -17.76
CA HIS A 173 1.62 -9.30 -17.62
C HIS A 173 2.40 -9.38 -16.31
N THR A 174 3.11 -8.33 -15.94
CA THR A 174 3.83 -8.28 -14.66
C THR A 174 2.89 -8.47 -13.46
N ILE A 175 1.74 -7.78 -13.47
CA ILE A 175 0.73 -7.92 -12.42
C ILE A 175 0.15 -9.33 -12.38
N GLN A 176 -0.12 -9.94 -13.55
CA GLN A 176 -0.61 -11.32 -13.64
C GLN A 176 0.38 -12.32 -13.01
N ILE A 177 1.66 -12.18 -13.30
CA ILE A 177 2.72 -13.00 -12.70
C ILE A 177 2.74 -12.79 -11.18
N GLN A 178 2.72 -11.54 -10.70
CA GLN A 178 2.70 -11.24 -9.26
C GLN A 178 1.46 -11.81 -8.55
N LEU A 179 0.29 -11.77 -9.18
CA LEU A 179 -0.92 -12.37 -8.64
C LEU A 179 -0.83 -13.91 -8.57
N GLN A 180 -0.16 -14.55 -9.51
CA GLN A 180 0.09 -15.99 -9.45
C GLN A 180 1.06 -16.33 -8.33
N LEU A 181 2.17 -15.59 -8.22
CA LEU A 181 3.17 -15.78 -7.18
C LEU A 181 2.60 -15.52 -5.78
N SER A 182 1.69 -14.54 -5.63
CA SER A 182 1.04 -14.26 -4.35
C SER A 182 0.25 -15.44 -3.77
N ARG A 183 -0.20 -16.38 -4.60
CA ARG A 183 -0.85 -17.63 -4.14
C ARG A 183 0.11 -18.54 -3.39
N GLU A 184 1.38 -18.50 -3.71
CA GLU A 184 2.42 -19.27 -3.04
C GLU A 184 2.74 -18.71 -1.64
N THR A 185 2.49 -17.42 -1.40
CA THR A 185 2.70 -16.77 -0.08
C THR A 185 1.99 -17.51 1.06
N GLN A 186 0.80 -18.06 0.82
CA GLN A 186 0.09 -18.85 1.83
C GLN A 186 0.81 -20.15 2.20
N LYS A 187 1.47 -20.80 1.24
CA LYS A 187 2.27 -22.00 1.50
C LYS A 187 3.51 -21.66 2.32
N ILE A 188 4.14 -20.54 1.99
CA ILE A 188 5.30 -20.01 2.71
C ILE A 188 4.93 -19.66 4.15
N ASP A 189 3.82 -18.93 4.35
CA ASP A 189 3.32 -18.58 5.68
C ASP A 189 3.04 -19.82 6.53
N ARG A 190 2.40 -20.84 5.95
CA ARG A 190 2.17 -22.12 6.63
C ARG A 190 3.48 -22.78 7.02
N LYS A 191 4.43 -22.86 6.09
CA LYS A 191 5.74 -23.47 6.32
C LYS A 191 6.53 -22.75 7.41
N MET A 192 6.47 -21.40 7.41
CA MET A 192 7.04 -20.58 8.47
C MET A 192 6.45 -20.93 9.84
N ARG A 193 5.13 -20.97 9.95
CA ARG A 193 4.42 -21.23 11.21
C ARG A 193 4.58 -22.65 11.73
N GLU A 194 4.50 -23.62 10.85
CA GLU A 194 4.44 -25.03 11.25
C GLU A 194 5.84 -25.66 11.40
N GLU A 195 6.83 -25.18 10.65
CA GLU A 195 8.15 -25.81 10.61
C GLU A 195 9.26 -24.90 11.15
N ILE A 196 9.39 -23.67 10.64
CA ILE A 196 10.57 -22.83 10.91
C ILE A 196 10.52 -22.21 12.29
N ILE A 197 9.42 -21.52 12.63
CA ILE A 197 9.29 -20.84 13.92
C ILE A 197 9.36 -21.78 15.10
N PRO A 198 8.66 -22.94 15.12
CA PRO A 198 8.75 -23.89 16.23
C PRO A 198 10.16 -24.45 16.40
N GLU A 199 10.89 -24.65 15.31
CA GLU A 199 12.26 -25.17 15.35
C GLU A 199 13.24 -24.11 15.87
N MET A 200 13.07 -22.85 15.47
CA MET A 200 13.81 -21.71 16.04
C MET A 200 13.51 -21.54 17.54
N MET A 201 12.27 -21.67 17.97
CA MET A 201 11.88 -21.52 19.37
C MET A 201 12.36 -22.69 20.26
N ARG A 202 12.53 -23.89 19.71
CA ARG A 202 13.08 -25.06 20.45
C ARG A 202 14.56 -24.92 20.77
N ASN A 203 15.25 -24.00 20.11
CA ASN A 203 16.68 -23.78 20.30
C ASN A 203 16.94 -22.59 21.23
N PRO A 204 17.27 -22.85 22.53
CA PRO A 204 17.38 -21.81 23.55
C PRO A 204 18.50 -20.79 23.29
N ARG A 205 19.42 -21.07 22.35
CA ARG A 205 20.50 -20.16 21.98
C ARG A 205 20.07 -19.02 21.06
N ILE A 206 19.01 -19.18 20.28
CA ILE A 206 18.45 -18.14 19.40
C ILE A 206 17.63 -17.13 20.21
N GLY A 207 16.96 -17.56 21.27
CA GLY A 207 16.25 -16.67 22.20
C GLY A 207 17.17 -15.68 22.96
N ASN A 208 18.48 -15.97 23.00
CA ASN A 208 19.48 -15.07 23.56
C ASN A 208 20.13 -14.14 22.52
N ALA A 209 19.91 -14.33 21.23
CA ALA A 209 20.43 -13.45 20.17
C ALA A 209 19.82 -12.03 20.24
N ASN A 210 18.64 -11.86 20.86
CA ASN A 210 18.08 -10.54 21.17
C ASN A 210 18.89 -9.73 22.22
N LYS A 211 19.92 -10.32 22.83
CA LYS A 211 20.86 -9.63 23.75
C LYS A 211 22.18 -9.28 23.09
N ILE A 212 22.43 -9.74 21.88
CA ILE A 212 23.59 -9.32 21.11
C ILE A 212 23.11 -8.10 20.31
N GLY A 213 23.32 -6.90 20.90
CA GLY A 213 23.08 -5.64 20.21
C GLY A 213 23.83 -5.67 18.87
N PHE A 214 23.20 -5.20 17.82
CA PHE A 214 23.86 -4.73 16.62
C PHE A 214 24.66 -3.48 17.03
N ASP A 215 25.81 -3.68 17.67
CA ASP A 215 26.83 -2.66 17.80
C ASP A 215 27.57 -2.66 16.46
N GLU A 216 27.32 -1.63 15.67
CA GLU A 216 28.13 -1.29 14.50
C GLU A 216 29.54 -0.87 14.96
N THR A 217 30.34 -1.83 15.37
CA THR A 217 31.76 -1.62 15.48
C THR A 217 32.45 -2.51 14.46
N GLU A 218 32.97 -1.82 13.46
CA GLU A 218 33.95 -2.34 12.51
C GLU A 218 35.04 -3.12 13.22
N ASP A 219 35.53 -4.19 12.58
CA ASP A 219 36.61 -5.09 12.97
C ASP A 219 36.27 -6.19 14.01
N SER A 220 35.69 -7.30 13.51
CA SER A 220 36.09 -8.60 14.04
C SER A 220 35.97 -9.68 12.97
N ASP A 221 37.10 -10.10 12.51
CA ASP A 221 37.35 -11.33 11.71
C ASP A 221 37.10 -12.64 12.51
N ASP A 222 36.26 -12.60 13.51
CA ASP A 222 35.83 -13.74 14.32
C ASP A 222 34.40 -14.19 13.98
N LEU A 223 34.22 -14.68 12.75
CA LEU A 223 33.14 -15.59 12.43
C LEU A 223 33.36 -16.88 13.23
N ASN A 224 32.62 -17.04 14.34
CA ASN A 224 32.72 -18.22 15.20
C ASN A 224 32.36 -19.47 14.41
N PRO A 225 33.32 -20.35 14.06
CA PRO A 225 33.07 -21.53 13.21
C PRO A 225 32.08 -22.54 13.82
N GLU A 226 31.83 -22.45 15.12
CA GLU A 226 30.81 -23.27 15.78
C GLU A 226 29.37 -22.87 15.40
N TRP A 227 29.16 -21.66 14.95
CA TRP A 227 27.86 -21.14 14.54
C TRP A 227 27.41 -21.73 13.19
N GLU A 228 28.32 -21.76 12.22
CA GLU A 228 28.07 -22.38 10.90
C GLU A 228 27.81 -23.88 11.01
N ASN A 229 28.65 -24.59 11.77
CA ASN A 229 28.47 -26.02 12.00
C ASN A 229 27.17 -26.37 12.75
N TRP A 230 26.66 -25.47 13.55
CA TRP A 230 25.42 -25.67 14.29
C TRP A 230 24.17 -25.39 13.44
N ILE A 231 24.20 -24.33 12.64
CA ILE A 231 23.14 -23.99 11.69
C ILE A 231 23.00 -25.14 10.68
N ASP A 232 24.10 -25.67 10.17
CA ASP A 232 24.10 -26.81 9.24
C ASP A 232 23.53 -28.10 9.85
N LYS A 233 23.81 -28.37 11.12
CA LYS A 233 23.27 -29.55 11.82
C LYS A 233 21.80 -29.45 12.18
N SER A 234 21.24 -28.27 12.22
CA SER A 234 19.82 -28.06 12.60
C SER A 234 18.83 -28.18 11.44
N GLY A 235 19.31 -28.27 10.19
CA GLY A 235 18.48 -28.27 9.00
C GLY A 235 17.81 -26.92 8.70
N ILE A 236 18.11 -25.88 9.49
CA ILE A 236 17.60 -24.52 9.30
C ILE A 236 18.21 -23.90 8.05
N THR A 237 19.49 -24.21 7.76
CA THR A 237 20.18 -23.70 6.56
C THR A 237 19.49 -24.14 5.27
N ASP A 238 19.06 -25.39 5.19
CA ASP A 238 18.34 -25.88 4.02
C ASP A 238 16.99 -25.20 3.86
N LYS A 239 16.28 -24.94 4.96
CA LYS A 239 15.00 -24.23 4.95
C LYS A 239 15.15 -22.76 4.61
N LEU A 240 16.20 -22.09 5.11
CA LEU A 240 16.51 -20.68 4.76
C LEU A 240 16.95 -20.56 3.30
N ARG A 241 17.71 -21.55 2.79
CA ARG A 241 18.06 -21.60 1.37
C ARG A 241 16.83 -21.78 0.50
N GLU A 242 15.93 -22.71 0.84
CA GLU A 242 14.67 -22.92 0.12
C GLU A 242 13.81 -21.64 0.14
N MET A 243 13.77 -20.90 1.26
CA MET A 243 13.11 -19.60 1.32
C MET A 243 13.79 -18.57 0.42
N GLY A 244 15.11 -18.55 0.36
CA GLY A 244 15.87 -17.69 -0.55
C GLY A 244 15.58 -18.03 -2.02
N GLU A 245 15.48 -19.30 -2.37
CA GLU A 245 15.10 -19.76 -3.72
C GLU A 245 13.66 -19.29 -4.06
N LEU A 246 12.69 -19.47 -3.15
CA LEU A 246 11.32 -18.97 -3.32
C LEU A 246 11.25 -17.45 -3.48
N GLN A 247 12.11 -16.71 -2.75
CA GLN A 247 12.23 -15.26 -2.91
C GLN A 247 12.79 -14.89 -4.29
N MET A 248 13.79 -15.62 -4.77
CA MET A 248 14.35 -15.42 -6.13
C MET A 248 13.33 -15.75 -7.22
N GLU A 249 12.40 -16.67 -6.97
CA GLU A 249 11.26 -16.98 -7.83
C GLU A 249 10.15 -15.90 -7.76
N GLY A 250 10.30 -14.86 -6.89
CA GLY A 250 9.40 -13.72 -6.78
C GLY A 250 8.28 -13.89 -5.74
N ALA A 251 8.36 -14.89 -4.87
CA ALA A 251 7.42 -15.03 -3.77
C ALA A 251 7.67 -13.96 -2.67
N ASP A 252 6.60 -13.38 -2.13
CA ASP A 252 6.70 -12.37 -1.06
C ASP A 252 6.94 -13.02 0.30
N VAL A 253 8.21 -13.32 0.58
CA VAL A 253 8.65 -13.89 1.86
C VAL A 253 8.60 -12.85 2.99
N TYR A 254 8.79 -11.55 2.68
CA TYR A 254 8.83 -10.49 3.67
C TYR A 254 7.48 -10.22 4.32
N MET A 255 6.41 -10.25 3.56
CA MET A 255 5.05 -10.01 4.07
C MET A 255 4.65 -11.05 5.10
N SER A 256 4.98 -12.31 4.85
CA SER A 256 4.78 -13.42 5.76
C SER A 256 5.59 -13.24 7.05
N THR A 257 6.88 -12.89 6.94
CA THR A 257 7.76 -12.67 8.09
C THR A 257 7.35 -11.45 8.90
N PHE A 258 6.99 -10.34 8.25
CA PHE A 258 6.61 -9.08 8.92
C PHE A 258 5.30 -9.21 9.70
N SER A 259 4.32 -9.94 9.17
CA SER A 259 3.05 -10.17 9.87
C SER A 259 3.22 -11.00 11.15
N GLN A 260 4.27 -11.82 11.22
CA GLN A 260 4.61 -12.63 12.39
C GLN A 260 5.33 -11.80 13.47
N LEU A 261 6.28 -10.95 13.07
CA LEU A 261 7.03 -10.09 14.00
C LEU A 261 6.14 -9.06 14.72
N LYS A 262 5.00 -8.71 14.15
CA LYS A 262 4.04 -7.77 14.76
C LYS A 262 3.19 -8.39 15.87
N GLN A 263 3.26 -9.70 16.09
CA GLN A 263 2.53 -10.42 17.15
C GLN A 263 3.38 -10.65 18.41
N PHE A 264 4.63 -10.22 18.42
CA PHE A 264 5.56 -10.18 19.56
C PHE A 264 5.87 -8.71 19.92
#